data_be755fddf9e981873dbf25ba2f79dac8
#
_entry.id   be755fddf9e981873dbf25ba2f79dac8
#
_cell.length_a   1.000
_cell.length_b   1.000
_cell.length_c   1.000
_cell.angle_alpha   90.00
_cell.angle_beta   90.00
_cell.angle_gamma   90.00
#
_symmetry.space_group_name_H-M   'P 1'
#
loop_
_entity.id
_entity.type
_entity.pdbx_description
1 polymer ?
#
loop_
_entity_poly.entity_id
_entity_poly.type
_entity_poly.pdbx_seq_one_letter_code
_entity_poly.pdbx_strand_id
1 'polypeptide(L)'
;MKIIDEIILYENPDPLLVSKQGIFPGIVKLQDNSLLALFTIGQAFDSADQRTYVSKSFDDGRSWSKPKPLHNHIYKNKEESESLKPLLLQNNKLLAIGYAFVRPDSLTPIVNPNTFEILPLNNKISISNDNGESWSMPKNFNVNETPLEISGPCIQLQSGRILGAAPPFHLKESDHSGWISYSDDEGENWSKLSEFYKSKEGHISTWECRLCETNSKIIVIFWAYDNKNKKNLSNHVVISDDAGKTFNTVIDTKIRGQASNIMFYKDDIIFTIHCHRENPTGLILRKVDVRDNKFSILDEINLFSKDGLSSDDTNISKQFGSLKFGQPSILHLNNNELLICFWCIHDNQHIIKTYIVNI
;
A
#
# COMPACT_ATOMS: atom_id res chain seq x y z
N MET A 1 21.87 -7.64 5.62
CA MET A 1 20.96 -7.86 4.45
C MET A 1 21.67 -7.56 3.14
N LYS A 2 21.34 -8.25 2.02
CA LYS A 2 22.00 -8.06 0.70
C LYS A 2 21.00 -8.32 -0.44
N ILE A 3 20.97 -7.45 -1.45
CA ILE A 3 20.26 -7.72 -2.71
C ILE A 3 20.97 -8.84 -3.44
N ILE A 4 20.23 -9.88 -3.85
CA ILE A 4 20.74 -11.01 -4.63
C ILE A 4 20.17 -11.06 -6.05
N ASP A 5 19.03 -10.41 -6.29
CA ASP A 5 18.42 -10.35 -7.61
C ASP A 5 17.61 -9.05 -7.80
N GLU A 6 17.55 -8.54 -9.02
CA GLU A 6 16.78 -7.36 -9.42
C GLU A 6 15.99 -7.70 -10.69
N ILE A 7 14.67 -7.60 -10.65
CA ILE A 7 13.77 -8.03 -11.71
C ILE A 7 12.78 -6.90 -12.06
N ILE A 8 12.46 -6.74 -13.32
CA ILE A 8 11.34 -5.93 -13.78
C ILE A 8 10.10 -6.85 -13.86
N LEU A 9 9.14 -6.63 -12.99
CA LEU A 9 7.87 -7.35 -12.99
C LEU A 9 6.99 -6.87 -14.16
N TYR A 10 6.98 -5.56 -14.38
CA TYR A 10 6.20 -4.94 -15.45
C TYR A 10 6.88 -3.68 -16.00
N GLU A 11 6.93 -3.60 -17.30
CA GLU A 11 7.19 -2.38 -18.09
C GLU A 11 6.21 -2.30 -19.25
N ASN A 12 6.01 -1.11 -19.81
CA ASN A 12 5.16 -0.95 -20.98
C ASN A 12 5.80 -1.65 -22.19
N PRO A 13 5.17 -2.66 -22.80
CA PRO A 13 5.76 -3.38 -23.93
C PRO A 13 5.81 -2.54 -25.23
N ASP A 14 4.99 -1.50 -25.35
CA ASP A 14 4.85 -0.70 -26.57
C ASP A 14 4.96 0.81 -26.27
N PRO A 15 6.07 1.29 -25.65
CA PRO A 15 6.15 2.66 -25.13
C PRO A 15 6.12 3.76 -26.21
N LEU A 16 6.47 3.42 -27.45
CA LEU A 16 6.39 4.36 -28.58
C LEU A 16 4.98 4.50 -29.15
N LEU A 17 4.08 3.57 -28.84
CA LEU A 17 2.71 3.54 -29.40
C LEU A 17 1.67 3.97 -28.38
N VAL A 18 1.81 3.55 -27.13
CA VAL A 18 0.83 3.78 -26.07
C VAL A 18 1.51 4.05 -24.73
N SER A 19 0.90 4.88 -23.91
CA SER A 19 1.30 5.05 -22.50
C SER A 19 0.57 4.05 -21.62
N LYS A 20 1.33 3.23 -20.90
CA LYS A 20 0.83 2.23 -19.94
C LYS A 20 1.74 2.23 -18.72
N GLN A 21 1.45 3.08 -17.78
CA GLN A 21 2.25 3.32 -16.58
C GLN A 21 1.87 2.32 -15.47
N GLY A 22 2.83 1.53 -14.97
CA GLY A 22 2.62 0.58 -13.87
C GLY A 22 2.92 1.22 -12.51
N ILE A 23 1.94 1.20 -11.59
CA ILE A 23 2.05 1.82 -10.26
C ILE A 23 1.35 0.97 -9.19
N PHE A 24 1.63 1.26 -7.92
CA PHE A 24 0.91 0.78 -6.73
C PHE A 24 0.83 -0.75 -6.60
N PRO A 25 1.96 -1.48 -6.59
CA PRO A 25 1.93 -2.93 -6.49
C PRO A 25 1.56 -3.43 -5.09
N GLY A 26 0.97 -4.64 -5.06
CA GLY A 26 0.82 -5.48 -3.89
C GLY A 26 1.08 -6.93 -4.29
N ILE A 27 1.67 -7.74 -3.41
CA ILE A 27 2.04 -9.13 -3.69
C ILE A 27 1.59 -10.07 -2.57
N VAL A 28 1.22 -11.29 -2.95
CA VAL A 28 0.96 -12.40 -2.02
C VAL A 28 1.58 -13.68 -2.54
N LYS A 29 1.91 -14.59 -1.63
CA LYS A 29 2.34 -15.96 -1.95
C LYS A 29 1.15 -16.89 -1.81
N LEU A 30 0.86 -17.67 -2.85
CA LEU A 30 -0.23 -18.62 -2.87
C LEU A 30 0.19 -19.95 -2.21
N GLN A 31 -0.76 -20.83 -1.93
CA GLN A 31 -0.46 -22.11 -1.28
C GLN A 31 0.34 -23.08 -2.14
N ASP A 32 0.23 -22.97 -3.46
CA ASP A 32 1.06 -23.74 -4.41
C ASP A 32 2.48 -23.18 -4.55
N ASN A 33 2.86 -22.20 -3.70
CA ASN A 33 4.09 -21.43 -3.72
C ASN A 33 4.25 -20.46 -4.88
N SER A 34 3.32 -20.38 -5.82
CA SER A 34 3.34 -19.33 -6.82
C SER A 34 3.11 -17.96 -6.17
N LEU A 35 3.52 -16.89 -6.86
CA LEU A 35 3.31 -15.52 -6.41
C LEU A 35 2.24 -14.87 -7.27
N LEU A 36 1.43 -14.03 -6.66
CA LEU A 36 0.46 -13.20 -7.33
C LEU A 36 0.71 -11.72 -7.00
N ALA A 37 0.84 -10.90 -8.03
CA ALA A 37 0.94 -9.46 -7.93
C ALA A 37 -0.31 -8.80 -8.48
N LEU A 38 -0.86 -7.83 -7.74
CA LEU A 38 -1.82 -6.86 -8.25
C LEU A 38 -1.13 -5.51 -8.33
N PHE A 39 -1.35 -4.79 -9.42
CA PHE A 39 -0.86 -3.43 -9.60
C PHE A 39 -1.76 -2.66 -10.56
N THR A 40 -1.66 -1.35 -10.51
CA THR A 40 -2.47 -0.47 -11.33
C THR A 40 -1.75 -0.14 -12.64
N ILE A 41 -2.45 -0.19 -13.77
CA ILE A 41 -1.99 0.33 -15.06
C ILE A 41 -2.95 1.40 -15.54
N GLY A 42 -2.40 2.53 -16.00
CA GLY A 42 -3.13 3.63 -16.63
C GLY A 42 -2.21 4.44 -17.55
N GLN A 43 -2.74 5.42 -18.26
CA GLN A 43 -1.95 6.26 -19.18
C GLN A 43 -0.94 7.16 -18.46
N ALA A 44 -1.25 7.54 -17.22
CA ALA A 44 -0.41 8.40 -16.38
C ALA A 44 -0.61 8.05 -14.90
N PHE A 45 0.24 8.64 -14.03
CA PHE A 45 0.21 8.43 -12.59
C PHE A 45 -1.16 8.78 -11.96
N ASP A 46 -1.87 9.77 -12.49
CA ASP A 46 -3.19 10.21 -12.01
C ASP A 46 -4.22 10.18 -13.15
N SER A 47 -4.21 9.14 -13.97
CA SER A 47 -5.15 9.05 -15.08
C SER A 47 -6.48 8.38 -14.66
N ALA A 48 -7.57 8.79 -15.33
CA ALA A 48 -8.91 8.25 -15.06
C ALA A 48 -9.08 6.80 -15.53
N ASP A 49 -8.23 6.32 -16.42
CA ASP A 49 -8.24 4.96 -16.96
C ASP A 49 -7.45 3.94 -16.13
N GLN A 50 -7.01 4.30 -14.93
CA GLN A 50 -6.32 3.39 -14.04
C GLN A 50 -7.19 2.19 -13.67
N ARG A 51 -6.66 0.98 -13.84
CA ARG A 51 -7.31 -0.29 -13.51
C ARG A 51 -6.31 -1.24 -12.89
N THR A 52 -6.82 -2.16 -12.09
CA THR A 52 -6.02 -3.20 -11.45
C THR A 52 -5.76 -4.34 -12.44
N TYR A 53 -4.51 -4.76 -12.49
CA TYR A 53 -4.03 -5.87 -13.29
C TYR A 53 -3.43 -6.94 -12.38
N VAL A 54 -3.47 -8.19 -12.85
CA VAL A 54 -2.91 -9.35 -12.18
C VAL A 54 -1.76 -9.94 -13.00
N SER A 55 -0.67 -10.29 -12.33
CA SER A 55 0.45 -11.05 -12.88
C SER A 55 0.87 -12.14 -11.90
N LYS A 56 1.39 -13.25 -12.40
CA LYS A 56 1.84 -14.40 -11.59
C LYS A 56 3.29 -14.76 -11.88
N SER A 57 3.97 -15.28 -10.87
CA SER A 57 5.29 -15.88 -10.97
C SER A 57 5.26 -17.30 -10.41
N PHE A 58 5.95 -18.23 -11.08
CA PHE A 58 6.07 -19.63 -10.71
C PHE A 58 7.52 -20.03 -10.39
N ASP A 59 8.41 -19.05 -10.24
CA ASP A 59 9.85 -19.21 -10.04
C ASP A 59 10.40 -18.24 -8.97
N ASP A 60 9.63 -18.09 -7.89
CA ASP A 60 9.97 -17.21 -6.75
C ASP A 60 10.21 -15.73 -7.16
N GLY A 61 9.46 -15.23 -8.15
CA GLY A 61 9.50 -13.84 -8.57
C GLY A 61 10.59 -13.49 -9.59
N ARG A 62 11.30 -14.49 -10.15
CA ARG A 62 12.36 -14.26 -11.14
C ARG A 62 11.82 -14.00 -12.54
N SER A 63 10.63 -14.51 -12.85
CA SER A 63 9.88 -14.14 -14.04
C SER A 63 8.40 -13.98 -13.73
N TRP A 64 7.70 -13.17 -14.55
CA TRP A 64 6.31 -12.83 -14.34
C TRP A 64 5.49 -12.97 -15.63
N SER A 65 4.27 -13.46 -15.49
CA SER A 65 3.34 -13.57 -16.60
C SER A 65 2.97 -12.18 -17.14
N LYS A 66 2.58 -12.11 -18.43
CA LYS A 66 1.99 -10.88 -18.99
C LYS A 66 0.78 -10.47 -18.16
N PRO A 67 0.68 -9.20 -17.72
CA PRO A 67 -0.44 -8.74 -16.93
C PRO A 67 -1.77 -8.87 -17.65
N LYS A 68 -2.78 -9.33 -16.91
CA LYS A 68 -4.16 -9.37 -17.37
C LYS A 68 -4.99 -8.40 -16.52
N PRO A 69 -6.00 -7.73 -17.09
CA PRO A 69 -6.93 -6.96 -16.27
C PRO A 69 -7.60 -7.85 -15.22
N LEU A 70 -7.80 -7.33 -14.01
CA LEU A 70 -8.45 -8.06 -12.95
C LEU A 70 -9.88 -8.49 -13.34
N HIS A 71 -10.59 -7.64 -14.07
CA HIS A 71 -11.96 -7.86 -14.53
C HIS A 71 -12.22 -7.29 -15.93
N ASN A 72 -13.21 -7.82 -16.61
CA ASN A 72 -13.46 -7.57 -18.04
C ASN A 72 -14.28 -6.32 -18.38
N HIS A 73 -14.73 -5.51 -17.40
CA HIS A 73 -15.50 -4.31 -17.68
C HIS A 73 -14.73 -3.06 -17.66
N ILE A 74 -13.55 -3.20 -17.96
CA ILE A 74 -12.50 -2.24 -18.08
C ILE A 74 -12.96 -0.88 -18.58
N TYR A 75 -13.93 -0.78 -19.40
CA TYR A 75 -14.23 0.46 -20.10
C TYR A 75 -15.69 0.87 -20.07
N LYS A 76 -16.54 0.15 -19.34
CA LYS A 76 -17.94 0.55 -19.18
C LYS A 76 -18.12 1.66 -18.14
N ASN A 77 -17.26 1.69 -17.11
CA ASN A 77 -17.22 2.77 -16.11
C ASN A 77 -15.95 3.57 -16.32
N LYS A 78 -15.98 4.54 -17.24
CA LYS A 78 -14.90 5.54 -17.38
C LYS A 78 -14.82 6.48 -16.18
N GLU A 79 -15.67 6.33 -15.21
CA GLU A 79 -15.89 7.24 -14.09
C GLU A 79 -15.10 6.88 -12.84
N GLU A 80 -14.38 5.75 -12.80
CA GLU A 80 -13.64 5.31 -11.61
C GLU A 80 -12.22 4.92 -11.97
N SER A 81 -11.24 5.46 -11.26
CA SER A 81 -9.84 5.01 -11.30
C SER A 81 -9.54 4.18 -10.06
N GLU A 82 -9.17 2.90 -10.25
CA GLU A 82 -9.07 1.93 -9.15
C GLU A 82 -7.63 1.54 -8.81
N SER A 83 -7.42 1.19 -7.53
CA SER A 83 -6.21 0.56 -7.03
C SER A 83 -6.56 -0.45 -5.95
N LEU A 84 -6.39 -1.75 -6.25
CA LEU A 84 -6.70 -2.84 -5.33
C LEU A 84 -5.42 -3.58 -4.94
N LYS A 85 -5.38 -4.10 -3.72
CA LYS A 85 -4.27 -4.88 -3.16
C LYS A 85 -4.74 -6.30 -2.85
N PRO A 86 -3.89 -7.32 -3.07
CA PRO A 86 -4.25 -8.69 -2.83
C PRO A 86 -4.19 -9.04 -1.35
N LEU A 87 -5.10 -9.92 -0.93
CA LEU A 87 -5.09 -10.62 0.35
C LEU A 87 -5.45 -12.09 0.11
N LEU A 88 -4.58 -13.01 0.52
CA LEU A 88 -4.88 -14.44 0.53
C LEU A 88 -5.47 -14.81 1.90
N LEU A 89 -6.66 -15.40 1.89
CA LEU A 89 -7.31 -15.93 3.08
C LEU A 89 -6.83 -17.35 3.42
N GLN A 90 -7.01 -17.76 4.68
CA GLN A 90 -6.64 -19.10 5.18
C GLN A 90 -7.35 -20.24 4.43
N ASN A 91 -8.52 -19.99 3.86
CA ASN A 91 -9.29 -20.93 3.05
C ASN A 91 -8.95 -20.88 1.55
N ASN A 92 -7.85 -20.22 1.16
CA ASN A 92 -7.38 -20.04 -0.23
C ASN A 92 -8.19 -19.10 -1.10
N LYS A 93 -9.24 -18.48 -0.57
CA LYS A 93 -9.91 -17.40 -1.29
C LYS A 93 -8.97 -16.20 -1.38
N LEU A 94 -8.94 -15.56 -2.54
CA LEU A 94 -8.23 -14.30 -2.74
C LEU A 94 -9.21 -13.14 -2.74
N LEU A 95 -8.85 -12.10 -2.02
CA LEU A 95 -9.54 -10.81 -2.07
C LEU A 95 -8.62 -9.78 -2.72
N ALA A 96 -9.19 -8.93 -3.56
CA ALA A 96 -8.56 -7.70 -4.02
C ALA A 96 -9.32 -6.54 -3.38
N ILE A 97 -8.68 -5.82 -2.45
CA ILE A 97 -9.30 -4.79 -1.61
C ILE A 97 -8.60 -3.46 -1.83
N GLY A 98 -9.36 -2.38 -1.89
CA GLY A 98 -8.82 -1.03 -2.02
C GLY A 98 -9.91 0.00 -2.26
N TYR A 99 -9.67 0.88 -3.19
CA TYR A 99 -10.60 1.95 -3.53
C TYR A 99 -10.54 2.34 -5.01
N ALA A 100 -11.56 3.08 -5.43
CA ALA A 100 -11.59 3.76 -6.72
C ALA A 100 -12.06 5.21 -6.54
N PHE A 101 -11.36 6.16 -7.13
CA PHE A 101 -11.81 7.55 -7.20
C PHE A 101 -12.88 7.70 -8.26
N VAL A 102 -13.96 8.39 -7.92
CA VAL A 102 -15.03 8.75 -8.87
C VAL A 102 -14.55 9.90 -9.74
N ARG A 103 -14.43 9.64 -11.04
CA ARG A 103 -13.87 10.61 -12.00
C ARG A 103 -14.99 11.27 -12.79
N PRO A 104 -15.19 12.60 -12.67
CA PRO A 104 -16.21 13.30 -13.46
C PRO A 104 -15.90 13.30 -14.96
N ASP A 105 -14.60 13.26 -15.30
CA ASP A 105 -14.09 13.20 -16.66
C ASP A 105 -12.63 12.69 -16.68
N SER A 106 -12.03 12.61 -17.86
CA SER A 106 -10.66 12.10 -18.04
C SER A 106 -9.56 13.12 -17.67
N LEU A 107 -9.88 14.38 -17.44
CA LEU A 107 -8.91 15.47 -17.25
C LEU A 107 -8.91 16.03 -15.84
N THR A 108 -9.97 15.78 -15.05
CA THR A 108 -10.03 16.24 -13.66
C THR A 108 -9.06 15.43 -12.79
N PRO A 109 -8.04 16.08 -12.16
CA PRO A 109 -7.08 15.41 -11.30
C PRO A 109 -7.75 14.95 -10.00
N ILE A 110 -7.19 13.92 -9.34
CA ILE A 110 -7.68 13.43 -8.05
C ILE A 110 -7.64 14.53 -6.99
N VAL A 111 -6.58 15.32 -6.96
CA VAL A 111 -6.44 16.48 -6.06
C VAL A 111 -6.50 17.76 -6.88
N ASN A 112 -7.45 18.63 -6.59
CA ASN A 112 -7.52 19.93 -7.22
C ASN A 112 -6.29 20.79 -6.82
N PRO A 113 -5.43 21.22 -7.78
CA PRO A 113 -4.18 21.91 -7.44
C PRO A 113 -4.38 23.31 -6.82
N ASN A 114 -5.58 23.89 -6.94
CA ASN A 114 -5.89 25.23 -6.42
C ASN A 114 -6.65 25.19 -5.09
N THR A 115 -7.64 24.29 -4.96
CA THR A 115 -8.49 24.20 -3.75
C THR A 115 -8.06 23.09 -2.79
N PHE A 116 -7.22 22.15 -3.25
CA PHE A 116 -6.80 20.94 -2.53
C PHE A 116 -7.96 19.98 -2.22
N GLU A 117 -9.12 20.20 -2.79
CA GLU A 117 -10.22 19.25 -2.73
C GLU A 117 -9.84 17.95 -3.44
N ILE A 118 -10.21 16.83 -2.83
CA ILE A 118 -9.94 15.49 -3.33
C ILE A 118 -11.23 14.91 -3.86
N LEU A 119 -11.17 14.20 -5.00
CA LEU A 119 -12.33 13.52 -5.58
C LEU A 119 -12.91 12.48 -4.62
N PRO A 120 -14.22 12.25 -4.65
CA PRO A 120 -14.86 11.17 -3.89
C PRO A 120 -14.25 9.82 -4.24
N LEU A 121 -14.17 8.92 -3.27
CA LEU A 121 -13.78 7.53 -3.49
C LEU A 121 -14.84 6.55 -2.99
N ASN A 122 -14.85 5.36 -3.59
CA ASN A 122 -15.59 4.19 -3.15
C ASN A 122 -14.62 3.10 -2.74
N ASN A 123 -14.81 2.47 -1.58
CA ASN A 123 -14.09 1.25 -1.26
C ASN A 123 -14.58 0.11 -2.15
N LYS A 124 -13.66 -0.71 -2.62
CA LYS A 124 -13.90 -1.78 -3.57
C LYS A 124 -13.34 -3.10 -3.07
N ILE A 125 -14.07 -4.18 -3.35
CA ILE A 125 -13.64 -5.55 -3.13
C ILE A 125 -13.98 -6.42 -4.33
N SER A 126 -13.06 -7.26 -4.75
CA SER A 126 -13.23 -8.31 -5.76
C SER A 126 -12.72 -9.63 -5.20
N ILE A 127 -13.30 -10.75 -5.59
CA ILE A 127 -13.04 -12.07 -5.03
C ILE A 127 -12.63 -13.04 -6.13
N SER A 128 -11.61 -13.86 -5.84
CA SER A 128 -11.24 -15.02 -6.66
C SER A 128 -11.27 -16.29 -5.81
N ASN A 129 -11.82 -17.37 -6.37
CA ASN A 129 -11.88 -18.71 -5.77
C ASN A 129 -11.01 -19.74 -6.53
N ASP A 130 -10.22 -19.30 -7.49
CA ASP A 130 -9.45 -20.13 -8.42
C ASP A 130 -7.99 -19.68 -8.53
N ASN A 131 -7.37 -19.33 -7.39
CA ASN A 131 -5.99 -18.86 -7.32
C ASN A 131 -5.71 -17.62 -8.19
N GLY A 132 -6.71 -16.76 -8.40
CA GLY A 132 -6.56 -15.51 -9.14
C GLY A 132 -6.62 -15.66 -10.66
N GLU A 133 -7.16 -16.77 -11.19
CA GLU A 133 -7.39 -16.94 -12.64
C GLU A 133 -8.58 -16.12 -13.11
N SER A 134 -9.63 -16.08 -12.28
CA SER A 134 -10.80 -15.22 -12.51
C SER A 134 -11.20 -14.47 -11.25
N TRP A 135 -11.87 -13.33 -11.44
CA TRP A 135 -12.25 -12.42 -10.38
C TRP A 135 -13.69 -11.97 -10.54
N SER A 136 -14.39 -11.83 -9.43
CA SER A 136 -15.72 -11.22 -9.43
C SER A 136 -15.65 -9.75 -9.85
N MET A 137 -16.80 -9.20 -10.26
CA MET A 137 -16.97 -7.76 -10.39
C MET A 137 -16.62 -7.07 -9.07
N PRO A 138 -15.82 -6.00 -9.06
CA PRO A 138 -15.62 -5.21 -7.86
C PRO A 138 -16.95 -4.66 -7.34
N LYS A 139 -17.23 -4.97 -6.09
CA LYS A 139 -18.38 -4.42 -5.35
C LYS A 139 -17.93 -3.27 -4.46
N ASN A 140 -18.81 -2.29 -4.26
CA ASN A 140 -18.59 -1.28 -3.24
C ASN A 140 -18.84 -1.86 -1.85
N PHE A 141 -18.06 -1.43 -0.87
CA PHE A 141 -18.34 -1.63 0.53
C PHE A 141 -18.13 -0.33 1.32
N ASN A 142 -18.71 -0.23 2.48
CA ASN A 142 -18.59 0.91 3.38
C ASN A 142 -18.21 0.45 4.77
N VAL A 143 -17.50 1.31 5.48
CA VAL A 143 -17.14 1.12 6.88
C VAL A 143 -17.91 2.16 7.69
N ASN A 144 -19.03 1.76 8.31
CA ASN A 144 -19.93 2.68 9.02
C ASN A 144 -20.31 3.90 8.16
N GLU A 145 -20.72 3.66 6.92
CA GLU A 145 -21.12 4.69 5.93
C GLU A 145 -19.99 5.67 5.53
N THR A 146 -18.76 5.41 5.97
CA THR A 146 -17.60 6.25 5.69
C THR A 146 -16.66 5.56 4.70
N PRO A 147 -16.27 6.20 3.60
CA PRO A 147 -15.20 5.71 2.74
C PRO A 147 -13.85 5.84 3.46
N LEU A 148 -12.98 4.84 3.28
CA LEU A 148 -11.64 4.81 3.85
C LEU A 148 -10.59 4.79 2.75
N GLU A 149 -9.48 5.49 2.93
CA GLU A 149 -8.32 5.41 2.03
C GLU A 149 -7.52 4.12 2.30
N ILE A 150 -8.09 2.96 1.99
CA ILE A 150 -7.41 1.66 2.14
C ILE A 150 -6.37 1.50 1.02
N SER A 151 -5.24 2.18 1.15
CA SER A 151 -4.13 2.18 0.17
C SER A 151 -3.17 1.00 0.34
N GLY A 152 -3.21 0.34 1.50
CA GLY A 152 -2.40 -0.82 1.83
C GLY A 152 -3.15 -2.14 1.78
N PRO A 153 -2.43 -3.26 1.80
CA PRO A 153 -3.06 -4.55 1.95
C PRO A 153 -3.75 -4.65 3.31
N CYS A 154 -4.96 -5.23 3.31
CA CYS A 154 -5.55 -5.76 4.53
C CYS A 154 -4.80 -7.02 4.97
N ILE A 155 -4.98 -7.45 6.22
CA ILE A 155 -4.45 -8.72 6.72
C ILE A 155 -5.59 -9.58 7.27
N GLN A 156 -5.42 -10.90 7.23
CA GLN A 156 -6.28 -11.81 7.98
C GLN A 156 -5.53 -12.28 9.22
N LEU A 157 -6.14 -12.08 10.39
CA LEU A 157 -5.62 -12.53 11.67
C LEU A 157 -5.69 -14.06 11.77
N GLN A 158 -4.92 -14.64 12.69
CA GLN A 158 -5.03 -16.07 13.03
C GLN A 158 -6.45 -16.47 13.45
N SER A 159 -7.23 -15.55 14.01
CA SER A 159 -8.64 -15.76 14.36
C SER A 159 -9.59 -15.86 13.14
N GLY A 160 -9.12 -15.58 11.95
CA GLY A 160 -9.93 -15.51 10.73
C GLY A 160 -10.47 -14.11 10.42
N ARG A 161 -10.46 -13.18 11.38
CA ARG A 161 -10.89 -11.77 11.17
C ARG A 161 -9.99 -11.07 10.19
N ILE A 162 -10.56 -10.31 9.27
CA ILE A 162 -9.80 -9.42 8.36
C ILE A 162 -9.71 -8.04 9.01
N LEU A 163 -8.53 -7.42 8.97
CA LEU A 163 -8.31 -6.03 9.38
C LEU A 163 -7.79 -5.19 8.23
N GLY A 164 -8.27 -3.95 8.17
CA GLY A 164 -7.73 -2.88 7.32
C GLY A 164 -7.41 -1.66 8.17
N ALA A 165 -6.27 -1.00 7.91
CA ALA A 165 -5.90 0.27 8.55
C ALA A 165 -5.92 1.39 7.53
N ALA A 166 -6.70 2.45 7.78
CA ALA A 166 -6.81 3.59 6.87
C ALA A 166 -7.39 4.81 7.57
N PRO A 167 -7.11 6.04 7.08
CA PRO A 167 -7.86 7.21 7.51
C PRO A 167 -9.26 7.20 6.90
N PRO A 168 -10.27 7.72 7.63
CA PRO A 168 -11.53 8.09 7.04
C PRO A 168 -11.33 9.21 6.02
N PHE A 169 -12.04 9.09 4.90
CA PHE A 169 -11.90 10.00 3.78
C PHE A 169 -12.99 11.08 3.80
N HIS A 170 -12.67 12.27 3.31
CA HIS A 170 -13.60 13.42 3.27
C HIS A 170 -14.11 13.94 4.63
N LEU A 171 -13.41 13.62 5.72
CA LEU A 171 -13.69 14.26 6.99
C LEU A 171 -13.18 15.72 6.99
N LYS A 172 -13.77 16.52 7.88
CA LYS A 172 -13.33 17.91 8.10
C LYS A 172 -11.88 17.91 8.59
N GLU A 173 -11.14 18.98 8.27
CA GLU A 173 -9.74 19.15 8.67
C GLU A 173 -9.45 18.95 10.17
N SER A 174 -10.46 19.14 11.03
CA SER A 174 -10.36 18.95 12.48
C SER A 174 -10.45 17.48 12.93
N ASP A 175 -10.79 16.55 12.03
CA ASP A 175 -11.13 15.17 12.39
C ASP A 175 -10.11 14.14 11.91
N HIS A 176 -8.86 14.58 11.67
CA HIS A 176 -7.81 13.68 11.23
C HIS A 176 -7.57 12.56 12.24
N SER A 177 -7.85 11.34 11.80
CA SER A 177 -7.71 10.11 12.57
C SER A 177 -7.32 8.93 11.68
N GLY A 178 -6.90 7.84 12.30
CA GLY A 178 -6.65 6.57 11.64
C GLY A 178 -7.53 5.48 12.24
N TRP A 179 -8.24 4.71 11.41
CA TRP A 179 -9.19 3.68 11.84
C TRP A 179 -8.68 2.28 11.52
N ILE A 180 -9.03 1.34 12.39
CA ILE A 180 -9.04 -0.08 12.06
C ILE A 180 -10.47 -0.44 11.64
N SER A 181 -10.61 -0.93 10.42
CA SER A 181 -11.80 -1.59 9.93
C SER A 181 -11.65 -3.10 10.01
N TYR A 182 -12.75 -3.83 10.14
CA TYR A 182 -12.74 -5.29 10.20
C TYR A 182 -13.89 -5.91 9.43
N SER A 183 -13.68 -7.18 9.03
CA SER A 183 -14.70 -8.09 8.52
C SER A 183 -14.51 -9.47 9.16
N ASP A 184 -15.60 -10.08 9.60
CA ASP A 184 -15.67 -11.44 10.16
C ASP A 184 -16.29 -12.45 9.18
N ASP A 185 -16.65 -12.03 8.00
CA ASP A 185 -17.36 -12.78 6.96
C ASP A 185 -16.67 -12.72 5.59
N GLU A 186 -15.34 -12.81 5.61
CA GLU A 186 -14.51 -12.87 4.40
C GLU A 186 -14.64 -11.65 3.47
N GLY A 187 -14.93 -10.48 4.04
CA GLY A 187 -15.01 -9.22 3.32
C GLY A 187 -16.39 -8.84 2.81
N GLU A 188 -17.45 -9.59 3.13
CA GLU A 188 -18.82 -9.25 2.70
C GLU A 188 -19.35 -8.02 3.45
N ASN A 189 -19.13 -7.93 4.76
CA ASN A 189 -19.52 -6.79 5.59
C ASN A 189 -18.34 -6.21 6.34
N TRP A 190 -18.30 -4.89 6.45
CA TRP A 190 -17.22 -4.17 7.09
C TRP A 190 -17.73 -3.19 8.15
N SER A 191 -17.00 -3.10 9.25
CA SER A 191 -17.30 -2.17 10.34
C SER A 191 -16.02 -1.56 10.92
N LYS A 192 -16.13 -0.43 11.59
CA LYS A 192 -15.05 0.17 12.38
C LYS A 192 -14.83 -0.65 13.65
N LEU A 193 -13.62 -1.12 13.87
CA LEU A 193 -13.21 -1.77 15.11
C LEU A 193 -12.78 -0.75 16.16
N SER A 194 -11.86 0.13 15.77
CA SER A 194 -11.24 1.09 16.69
C SER A 194 -10.66 2.29 15.94
N GLU A 195 -10.15 3.22 16.72
CA GLU A 195 -9.36 4.36 16.24
C GLU A 195 -7.92 4.20 16.77
N PHE A 196 -6.97 3.89 15.88
CA PHE A 196 -5.58 3.68 16.27
C PHE A 196 -4.80 5.00 16.47
N TYR A 197 -5.30 6.07 15.89
CA TYR A 197 -4.74 7.41 16.01
C TYR A 197 -5.82 8.46 15.93
N LYS A 198 -5.67 9.51 16.73
CA LYS A 198 -6.42 10.76 16.61
C LYS A 198 -5.51 11.94 16.82
N SER A 199 -5.53 12.88 15.88
CA SER A 199 -4.77 14.12 15.99
C SER A 199 -5.32 14.98 17.14
N LYS A 200 -4.52 15.23 18.17
CA LYS A 200 -4.93 16.02 19.34
C LYS A 200 -5.29 17.46 18.98
N GLU A 201 -4.57 18.03 18.03
CA GLU A 201 -4.79 19.39 17.54
C GLU A 201 -5.55 19.44 16.20
N GLY A 202 -6.01 18.28 15.70
CA GLY A 202 -6.83 18.17 14.52
C GLY A 202 -6.11 18.40 13.17
N HIS A 203 -4.78 18.49 13.14
CA HIS A 203 -4.07 18.84 11.91
C HIS A 203 -3.05 17.81 11.40
N ILE A 204 -2.85 16.69 12.10
CA ILE A 204 -1.96 15.61 11.66
C ILE A 204 -2.75 14.52 10.97
N SER A 205 -2.55 14.35 9.67
CA SER A 205 -3.12 13.25 8.88
C SER A 205 -2.32 11.97 9.04
N THR A 206 -3.02 10.84 8.89
CA THR A 206 -2.42 9.51 8.79
C THR A 206 -2.55 9.02 7.36
N TRP A 207 -1.45 8.93 6.63
CA TRP A 207 -1.47 8.48 5.24
C TRP A 207 -0.74 7.15 5.08
N GLU A 208 -1.08 6.41 4.02
CA GLU A 208 -0.39 5.18 3.64
C GLU A 208 -0.23 4.20 4.82
N CYS A 209 -1.34 3.96 5.54
CA CYS A 209 -1.34 3.08 6.70
C CYS A 209 -1.07 1.63 6.29
N ARG A 210 -0.23 0.94 7.06
CA ARG A 210 0.08 -0.49 6.91
C ARG A 210 0.04 -1.16 8.26
N LEU A 211 -0.35 -2.44 8.26
CA LEU A 211 -0.43 -3.21 9.50
C LEU A 211 0.13 -4.61 9.32
N CYS A 212 0.59 -5.19 10.42
CA CYS A 212 0.91 -6.61 10.49
C CYS A 212 0.49 -7.18 11.86
N GLU A 213 0.19 -8.48 11.87
CA GLU A 213 0.04 -9.28 13.10
C GLU A 213 1.37 -9.96 13.41
N THR A 214 1.83 -9.84 14.66
CA THR A 214 2.89 -10.68 15.23
C THR A 214 2.24 -11.82 16.03
N ASN A 215 3.02 -12.59 16.78
CA ASN A 215 2.48 -13.67 17.63
C ASN A 215 1.45 -13.16 18.69
N SER A 216 1.51 -11.90 19.07
CA SER A 216 0.67 -11.37 20.16
C SER A 216 0.22 -9.92 19.94
N LYS A 217 0.63 -9.25 18.86
CA LYS A 217 0.40 -7.81 18.69
C LYS A 217 -0.09 -7.48 17.29
N ILE A 218 -0.87 -6.41 17.19
CA ILE A 218 -1.11 -5.72 15.93
C ILE A 218 -0.27 -4.46 15.91
N ILE A 219 0.51 -4.27 14.86
CA ILE A 219 1.36 -3.11 14.67
C ILE A 219 0.86 -2.34 13.46
N VAL A 220 0.64 -1.05 13.62
CA VAL A 220 0.28 -0.14 12.52
C VAL A 220 1.37 0.89 12.35
N ILE A 221 1.84 1.06 11.11
CA ILE A 221 2.74 2.13 10.71
C ILE A 221 2.04 3.05 9.74
N PHE A 222 2.27 4.35 9.84
CA PHE A 222 1.68 5.33 8.95
C PHE A 222 2.59 6.53 8.67
N TRP A 223 2.41 7.12 7.50
CA TRP A 223 3.00 8.39 7.13
C TRP A 223 2.20 9.51 7.79
N ALA A 224 2.83 10.28 8.67
CA ALA A 224 2.24 11.43 9.32
C ALA A 224 2.52 12.71 8.52
N TYR A 225 1.48 13.48 8.23
CA TYR A 225 1.57 14.76 7.54
C TYR A 225 0.92 15.88 8.35
N ASP A 226 1.67 16.96 8.56
CA ASP A 226 1.22 18.14 9.27
C ASP A 226 0.55 19.13 8.29
N ASN A 227 -0.77 19.17 8.28
CA ASN A 227 -1.56 20.04 7.39
C ASN A 227 -1.41 21.52 7.72
N LYS A 228 -1.17 21.86 8.99
CA LYS A 228 -1.01 23.25 9.44
C LYS A 228 0.32 23.83 8.95
N ASN A 229 1.40 23.08 9.10
CA ASN A 229 2.75 23.50 8.70
C ASN A 229 3.14 23.01 7.29
N LYS A 230 2.25 22.27 6.62
CA LYS A 230 2.44 21.69 5.26
C LYS A 230 3.76 20.95 5.11
N LYS A 231 4.02 20.03 6.04
CA LYS A 231 5.28 19.27 6.04
C LYS A 231 5.09 17.79 6.39
N ASN A 232 5.97 16.97 5.83
CA ASN A 232 6.10 15.59 6.22
C ASN A 232 6.69 15.48 7.62
N LEU A 233 6.10 14.63 8.43
CA LEU A 233 6.66 14.19 9.71
C LEU A 233 7.33 12.83 9.52
N SER A 234 8.00 12.34 10.56
CA SER A 234 8.48 10.96 10.60
C SER A 234 7.31 9.96 10.55
N ASN A 235 7.57 8.74 10.07
CA ASN A 235 6.60 7.67 10.21
C ASN A 235 6.32 7.43 11.70
N HIS A 236 5.06 7.23 12.01
CA HIS A 236 4.62 6.88 13.36
C HIS A 236 4.18 5.42 13.41
N VAL A 237 4.34 4.82 14.59
CA VAL A 237 3.93 3.44 14.86
C VAL A 237 3.03 3.43 16.10
N VAL A 238 2.00 2.61 16.07
CA VAL A 238 1.17 2.26 17.22
C VAL A 238 1.06 0.76 17.33
N ILE A 239 0.94 0.26 18.54
CA ILE A 239 0.93 -1.17 18.86
C ILE A 239 -0.30 -1.48 19.71
N SER A 240 -0.98 -2.58 19.38
CA SER A 240 -2.11 -3.12 20.13
C SER A 240 -1.77 -4.50 20.65
N ASP A 241 -2.08 -4.77 21.91
CA ASP A 241 -1.93 -6.08 22.56
C ASP A 241 -3.29 -6.81 22.68
N ASP A 242 -4.37 -6.27 22.08
CA ASP A 242 -5.75 -6.77 22.20
C ASP A 242 -6.46 -6.96 20.83
N ALA A 243 -5.70 -7.40 19.83
CA ALA A 243 -6.18 -7.66 18.47
C ALA A 243 -6.77 -6.41 17.78
N GLY A 244 -6.18 -5.23 18.01
CA GLY A 244 -6.55 -3.99 17.34
C GLY A 244 -7.72 -3.23 17.98
N LYS A 245 -8.18 -3.61 19.18
CA LYS A 245 -9.27 -2.91 19.86
C LYS A 245 -8.81 -1.61 20.52
N THR A 246 -7.62 -1.61 21.11
CA THR A 246 -6.97 -0.42 21.66
C THR A 246 -5.51 -0.35 21.25
N PHE A 247 -4.94 0.85 21.23
CA PHE A 247 -3.57 1.10 20.85
C PHE A 247 -2.83 1.91 21.91
N ASN A 248 -1.53 1.64 22.05
CA ASN A 248 -0.65 2.36 22.96
C ASN A 248 -0.37 3.80 22.49
N THR A 249 0.46 4.49 23.25
CA THR A 249 0.97 5.82 22.86
C THR A 249 1.76 5.74 21.55
N VAL A 250 1.55 6.71 20.69
CA VAL A 250 2.24 6.83 19.39
C VAL A 250 3.74 6.85 19.58
N ILE A 251 4.44 6.01 18.82
CA ILE A 251 5.89 5.97 18.73
C ILE A 251 6.31 6.76 17.50
N ASP A 252 7.04 7.83 17.69
CA ASP A 252 7.73 8.53 16.62
C ASP A 252 9.01 7.76 16.27
N THR A 253 9.04 7.14 15.08
CA THR A 253 10.18 6.31 14.64
C THR A 253 11.43 7.10 14.33
N LYS A 254 11.35 8.42 14.20
CA LYS A 254 12.40 9.32 13.67
C LYS A 254 12.79 9.04 12.21
N ILE A 255 12.09 8.13 11.54
CA ILE A 255 12.32 7.81 10.14
C ILE A 255 11.53 8.79 9.28
N ARG A 256 12.21 9.60 8.49
CA ARG A 256 11.61 10.54 7.54
C ARG A 256 11.24 9.85 6.23
N GLY A 257 10.55 8.71 6.36
CA GLY A 257 9.94 8.00 5.24
C GLY A 257 8.53 8.55 4.96
N GLN A 258 8.01 8.22 3.80
CA GLN A 258 6.62 8.50 3.44
C GLN A 258 5.86 7.18 3.33
N ALA A 259 5.43 6.79 2.11
CA ALA A 259 4.83 5.47 1.93
C ALA A 259 5.77 4.38 2.45
N SER A 260 5.22 3.45 3.22
CA SER A 260 5.97 2.37 3.87
C SER A 260 5.22 1.05 3.75
N ASN A 261 5.85 -0.03 4.17
CA ASN A 261 5.19 -1.31 4.42
C ASN A 261 5.84 -1.99 5.63
N ILE A 262 5.15 -2.98 6.18
CA ILE A 262 5.54 -3.69 7.40
C ILE A 262 5.20 -5.16 7.26
N MET A 263 6.07 -6.03 7.78
CA MET A 263 5.86 -7.48 7.76
C MET A 263 6.46 -8.11 9.02
N PHE A 264 5.74 -9.04 9.61
CA PHE A 264 6.24 -9.87 10.71
C PHE A 264 7.32 -10.84 10.20
N TYR A 265 8.36 -11.07 11.01
CA TYR A 265 9.42 -12.04 10.72
C TYR A 265 9.38 -13.20 11.71
N LYS A 266 9.80 -12.98 12.93
CA LYS A 266 9.79 -13.96 14.01
C LYS A 266 9.97 -13.28 15.36
N ASP A 267 9.51 -13.92 16.43
CA ASP A 267 9.54 -13.38 17.78
C ASP A 267 8.86 -11.99 17.81
N ASP A 268 9.54 -10.93 18.24
CA ASP A 268 9.10 -9.55 18.13
C ASP A 268 9.90 -8.76 17.08
N ILE A 269 10.42 -9.46 16.06
CA ILE A 269 11.14 -8.85 14.94
C ILE A 269 10.21 -8.68 13.75
N ILE A 270 10.24 -7.49 13.18
CA ILE A 270 9.53 -7.13 11.97
C ILE A 270 10.51 -6.60 10.91
N PHE A 271 10.10 -6.63 9.66
CA PHE A 271 10.71 -5.83 8.61
C PHE A 271 9.83 -4.65 8.28
N THR A 272 10.45 -3.47 8.13
CA THR A 272 9.78 -2.27 7.62
C THR A 272 10.54 -1.74 6.41
N ILE A 273 9.80 -1.24 5.42
CA ILE A 273 10.38 -0.65 4.23
C ILE A 273 9.77 0.73 4.00
N HIS A 274 10.61 1.72 3.69
CA HIS A 274 10.19 3.12 3.64
C HIS A 274 10.70 3.82 2.38
N CYS A 275 9.85 4.63 1.77
CA CYS A 275 10.22 5.54 0.68
C CYS A 275 10.77 6.83 1.25
N HIS A 276 12.09 6.99 1.25
CA HIS A 276 12.75 8.24 1.62
C HIS A 276 12.87 9.15 0.41
N ARG A 277 12.12 10.24 0.39
CA ARG A 277 12.15 11.26 -0.68
C ARG A 277 12.90 12.52 -0.27
N GLU A 278 13.40 12.54 0.96
CA GLU A 278 14.35 13.52 1.51
C GLU A 278 15.68 12.81 1.78
N ASN A 279 16.74 13.58 2.00
CA ASN A 279 18.08 12.99 2.23
C ASN A 279 18.16 12.20 3.56
N PRO A 280 18.68 10.96 3.56
CA PRO A 280 19.10 10.17 2.41
C PRO A 280 17.90 9.65 1.59
N THR A 281 17.91 9.86 0.27
CA THR A 281 16.84 9.39 -0.62
C THR A 281 17.00 7.90 -0.92
N GLY A 282 15.86 7.22 -1.12
CA GLY A 282 15.86 5.82 -1.53
C GLY A 282 14.76 4.98 -0.91
N LEU A 283 14.78 3.71 -1.26
CA LEU A 283 13.92 2.69 -0.69
C LEU A 283 14.71 1.91 0.35
N ILE A 284 14.43 2.13 1.63
CA ILE A 284 15.24 1.61 2.73
C ILE A 284 14.48 0.53 3.48
N LEU A 285 15.02 -0.68 3.47
CA LEU A 285 14.55 -1.83 4.22
C LEU A 285 15.24 -1.88 5.59
N ARG A 286 14.47 -2.08 6.65
CA ARG A 286 14.96 -2.18 8.03
C ARG A 286 14.46 -3.43 8.72
N LYS A 287 15.34 -4.04 9.49
CA LYS A 287 15.01 -5.05 10.48
C LYS A 287 14.84 -4.37 11.83
N VAL A 288 13.70 -4.56 12.48
CA VAL A 288 13.29 -3.79 13.67
C VAL A 288 12.84 -4.73 14.76
N ASP A 289 13.27 -4.46 15.99
CA ASP A 289 12.78 -5.09 17.23
C ASP A 289 11.67 -4.22 17.83
N VAL A 290 10.52 -4.83 18.14
CA VAL A 290 9.33 -4.15 18.69
C VAL A 290 8.99 -4.63 20.11
N ARG A 291 9.91 -5.28 20.81
CA ARG A 291 9.74 -5.67 22.21
C ARG A 291 9.51 -4.46 23.10
N ASP A 292 8.79 -4.69 24.20
CA ASP A 292 8.47 -3.65 25.19
C ASP A 292 7.80 -2.42 24.59
N ASN A 293 7.09 -2.58 23.45
CA ASN A 293 6.44 -1.50 22.72
C ASN A 293 7.41 -0.38 22.31
N LYS A 294 8.64 -0.75 21.95
CA LYS A 294 9.67 0.14 21.38
C LYS A 294 9.82 -0.12 19.89
N PHE A 295 10.52 0.75 19.20
CA PHE A 295 10.86 0.62 17.79
C PHE A 295 12.38 0.77 17.66
N SER A 296 13.11 -0.35 17.64
CA SER A 296 14.58 -0.38 17.66
C SER A 296 15.12 -0.96 16.36
N ILE A 297 15.80 -0.15 15.56
CA ILE A 297 16.41 -0.59 14.30
C ILE A 297 17.62 -1.46 14.63
N LEU A 298 17.64 -2.69 14.10
CA LEU A 298 18.73 -3.66 14.26
C LEU A 298 19.67 -3.67 13.07
N ASP A 299 19.15 -3.49 11.86
CA ASP A 299 19.90 -3.51 10.61
C ASP A 299 19.13 -2.75 9.53
N GLU A 300 19.81 -2.17 8.54
CA GLU A 300 19.19 -1.48 7.42
C GLU A 300 20.00 -1.59 6.13
N ILE A 301 19.31 -1.53 5.01
CA ILE A 301 19.90 -1.48 3.66
C ILE A 301 19.09 -0.54 2.76
N ASN A 302 19.78 0.31 2.01
CA ASN A 302 19.17 1.09 0.94
C ASN A 302 19.13 0.25 -0.36
N LEU A 303 17.93 -0.17 -0.76
CA LEU A 303 17.71 -1.05 -1.90
C LEU A 303 17.70 -0.29 -3.23
N PHE A 304 17.24 0.96 -3.22
CA PHE A 304 17.06 1.77 -4.42
C PHE A 304 17.47 3.20 -4.15
N SER A 305 18.60 3.59 -4.73
CA SER A 305 19.16 4.95 -4.61
C SER A 305 19.58 5.42 -5.99
N LYS A 306 19.09 6.58 -6.39
CA LYS A 306 19.47 7.26 -7.63
C LYS A 306 19.54 8.76 -7.37
N ASP A 307 20.34 9.48 -8.15
CA ASP A 307 20.30 10.93 -8.17
C ASP A 307 18.93 11.45 -8.62
N GLY A 308 18.52 12.58 -8.09
CA GLY A 308 17.28 13.23 -8.45
C GLY A 308 15.99 12.53 -7.95
N LEU A 309 16.07 11.61 -6.98
CA LEU A 309 14.90 11.00 -6.34
C LEU A 309 14.21 11.92 -5.31
N SER A 310 14.89 12.97 -4.85
CA SER A 310 14.31 13.91 -3.88
C SER A 310 13.10 14.64 -4.46
N SER A 311 12.13 14.89 -3.59
CA SER A 311 10.98 15.73 -3.84
C SER A 311 11.05 16.89 -2.85
N ASP A 312 11.49 18.06 -3.30
CA ASP A 312 11.69 19.24 -2.46
C ASP A 312 10.45 20.13 -2.33
N ASP A 313 9.33 19.72 -2.94
CA ASP A 313 8.14 20.56 -2.96
C ASP A 313 7.31 20.39 -1.70
N THR A 314 7.13 21.48 -0.97
CA THR A 314 6.26 21.56 0.22
C THR A 314 4.77 21.53 -0.13
N ASN A 315 4.41 21.81 -1.39
CA ASN A 315 3.04 21.71 -1.87
C ASN A 315 2.71 20.26 -2.22
N ILE A 316 1.76 19.66 -1.49
CA ILE A 316 1.42 18.24 -1.63
C ILE A 316 0.97 17.85 -3.04
N SER A 317 0.23 18.71 -3.76
CA SER A 317 -0.20 18.44 -5.13
C SER A 317 0.98 18.38 -6.10
N LYS A 318 1.95 19.26 -5.95
CA LYS A 318 3.19 19.24 -6.73
C LYS A 318 4.08 18.07 -6.32
N GLN A 319 4.09 17.73 -5.02
CA GLN A 319 4.80 16.58 -4.51
C GLN A 319 4.30 15.29 -5.17
N PHE A 320 2.99 15.08 -5.29
CA PHE A 320 2.42 13.93 -5.99
C PHE A 320 2.83 13.89 -7.47
N GLY A 321 2.87 15.02 -8.17
CA GLY A 321 3.33 15.11 -9.56
C GLY A 321 4.83 14.87 -9.75
N SER A 322 5.62 14.91 -8.69
CA SER A 322 7.09 14.74 -8.72
C SER A 322 7.57 13.40 -8.14
N LEU A 323 6.67 12.51 -7.72
CA LEU A 323 7.04 11.21 -7.19
C LEU A 323 7.72 10.34 -8.25
N LYS A 324 8.85 9.74 -7.89
CA LYS A 324 9.67 8.92 -8.80
C LYS A 324 9.72 7.45 -8.41
N PHE A 325 9.22 7.12 -7.25
CA PHE A 325 9.10 5.74 -6.75
C PHE A 325 8.13 5.71 -5.56
N GLY A 326 7.58 4.54 -5.25
CA GLY A 326 6.71 4.47 -4.08
C GLY A 326 5.98 3.16 -3.86
N GLN A 327 5.17 3.19 -2.82
CA GLN A 327 4.27 2.16 -2.33
C GLN A 327 4.88 0.76 -2.39
N PRO A 328 5.89 0.47 -1.54
CA PRO A 328 6.52 -0.83 -1.53
C PRO A 328 5.59 -1.90 -0.94
N SER A 329 5.73 -3.12 -1.44
CA SER A 329 5.18 -4.34 -0.87
C SER A 329 6.32 -5.27 -0.49
N ILE A 330 6.15 -6.04 0.58
CA ILE A 330 7.16 -6.94 1.13
C ILE A 330 6.56 -8.30 1.41
N LEU A 331 7.27 -9.37 1.08
CA LEU A 331 6.82 -10.75 1.19
C LEU A 331 7.99 -11.68 1.55
N HIS A 332 7.74 -12.68 2.41
CA HIS A 332 8.67 -13.80 2.58
C HIS A 332 8.61 -14.74 1.37
N LEU A 333 9.73 -14.96 0.70
CA LEU A 333 9.88 -16.08 -0.23
C LEU A 333 10.16 -17.38 0.52
N ASN A 334 11.08 -17.32 1.47
CA ASN A 334 11.47 -18.40 2.37
C ASN A 334 12.09 -17.81 3.65
N ASN A 335 12.65 -18.65 4.52
CA ASN A 335 13.22 -18.24 5.81
C ASN A 335 14.39 -17.24 5.69
N ASN A 336 15.06 -17.18 4.56
CA ASN A 336 16.27 -16.38 4.35
C ASN A 336 16.10 -15.30 3.29
N GLU A 337 14.98 -15.26 2.58
CA GLU A 337 14.79 -14.36 1.44
C GLU A 337 13.46 -13.62 1.51
N LEU A 338 13.52 -12.34 1.19
CA LEU A 338 12.38 -11.46 1.01
C LEU A 338 12.24 -11.05 -0.45
N LEU A 339 11.02 -10.95 -0.93
CA LEU A 339 10.67 -10.25 -2.17
C LEU A 339 10.15 -8.86 -1.82
N ILE A 340 10.77 -7.85 -2.39
CA ILE A 340 10.35 -6.45 -2.29
C ILE A 340 9.83 -6.03 -3.66
N CYS A 341 8.61 -5.50 -3.72
CA CYS A 341 7.98 -5.02 -4.94
C CYS A 341 7.61 -3.55 -4.77
N PHE A 342 7.93 -2.72 -5.76
CA PHE A 342 7.60 -1.29 -5.74
C PHE A 342 7.51 -0.74 -7.18
N TRP A 343 6.95 0.44 -7.35
CA TRP A 343 7.02 1.14 -8.62
C TRP A 343 8.12 2.20 -8.61
N CYS A 344 8.73 2.43 -9.76
CA CYS A 344 9.69 3.53 -9.96
C CYS A 344 9.67 4.02 -11.40
N ILE A 345 10.26 5.21 -11.62
CA ILE A 345 10.47 5.72 -12.97
C ILE A 345 11.79 5.17 -13.53
N HIS A 346 11.70 4.54 -14.69
CA HIS A 346 12.82 4.09 -15.50
C HIS A 346 12.57 4.52 -16.94
N ASP A 347 13.53 5.18 -17.57
CA ASP A 347 13.42 5.71 -18.93
C ASP A 347 12.11 6.47 -19.22
N ASN A 348 11.74 7.36 -18.28
CA ASN A 348 10.50 8.16 -18.29
C ASN A 348 9.19 7.38 -18.23
N GLN A 349 9.23 6.11 -17.82
CA GLN A 349 8.06 5.28 -17.63
C GLN A 349 7.96 4.82 -16.19
N HIS A 350 6.73 4.67 -15.67
CA HIS A 350 6.50 4.01 -14.40
C HIS A 350 6.48 2.49 -14.63
N ILE A 351 7.42 1.81 -14.01
CA ILE A 351 7.57 0.36 -14.06
C ILE A 351 7.30 -0.25 -12.68
N ILE A 352 7.01 -1.54 -12.66
CA ILE A 352 7.02 -2.32 -11.40
C ILE A 352 8.31 -3.11 -11.34
N LYS A 353 9.06 -2.87 -10.28
CA LYS A 353 10.36 -3.50 -10.01
C LYS A 353 10.28 -4.37 -8.77
N THR A 354 11.04 -5.47 -8.76
CA THR A 354 11.21 -6.31 -7.58
C THR A 354 12.68 -6.52 -7.26
N TYR A 355 12.98 -6.67 -5.96
CA TYR A 355 14.26 -7.12 -5.46
C TYR A 355 14.08 -8.40 -4.66
N ILE A 356 14.97 -9.36 -4.83
CA ILE A 356 15.14 -10.48 -3.90
C ILE A 356 16.27 -10.11 -2.95
N VAL A 357 15.98 -10.15 -1.65
CA VAL A 357 16.91 -9.73 -0.59
C VAL A 357 17.16 -10.90 0.34
N ASN A 358 18.43 -11.29 0.49
CA ASN A 358 18.87 -12.23 1.52
C ASN A 358 19.00 -11.50 2.86
N ILE A 359 18.45 -12.09 3.98
CA ILE A 359 18.31 -11.49 5.32
C ILE A 359 19.13 -12.20 6.37
#